data_bae32bbfa5c999156f3125bb1ec0da64
#
_entry.id   bae32bbfa5c999156f3125bb1ec0da64
#
_cell.length_a   1.000
_cell.length_b   1.000
_cell.length_c   1.000
_cell.angle_alpha   90.00
_cell.angle_beta   90.00
_cell.angle_gamma   90.00
#
_symmetry.space_group_name_H-M   'P 1'
#
loop_
_entity.id
_entity.type
_entity.pdbx_description
1 polymer ?
#
loop_
_entity_poly.entity_id
_entity_poly.type
_entity_poly.pdbx_seq_one_letter_code
_entity_poly.pdbx_strand_id
1 'polypeptide(L)'
;GPLIIRTEDGENFEIVSDYGVIDLPVTSIRSLVEFKGRLYMSPTGSRGGNANTSGVQTIYSSDDPRKGKWIQNNISGFGDEKNESIFSLAVSDDWLYAGTFNCNGYQIWRTTGDDLPIHEWECVVKDGAGRGPENQIALSMCFFKGKMYVGSGIQNGGYDRVNKIGPAASTLIVIDEENGSNDLVVGTPYKREGQVMTPTSGLTDGFGNSFNGYFWRMTHHEGWLY
;
A
#
# COMPACT_ATOMS: atom_id res chain seq x y z
N GLY A 1 9.52 7.86 18.52
CA GLY A 1 9.31 6.82 17.51
C GLY A 1 7.98 6.12 17.72
N PRO A 2 7.50 5.34 16.76
CA PRO A 2 6.28 4.57 16.91
C PRO A 2 6.43 3.48 17.98
N LEU A 3 5.29 3.08 18.55
CA LEU A 3 5.17 1.95 19.48
C LEU A 3 4.10 1.00 18.98
N ILE A 4 4.27 -0.29 19.28
CA ILE A 4 3.21 -1.29 19.15
C ILE A 4 2.67 -1.58 20.55
N ILE A 5 1.37 -1.48 20.69
CA ILE A 5 0.64 -1.85 21.91
C ILE A 5 -0.35 -2.95 21.57
N ARG A 6 -0.69 -3.78 22.54
CA ARG A 6 -1.72 -4.80 22.38
C ARG A 6 -2.68 -4.82 23.58
N THR A 7 -3.82 -5.41 23.37
CA THR A 7 -4.83 -5.68 24.41
C THR A 7 -5.55 -6.97 24.08
N GLU A 8 -6.06 -7.66 25.10
CA GLU A 8 -6.95 -8.82 24.97
C GLU A 8 -8.42 -8.47 25.26
N ASP A 9 -8.64 -7.44 26.08
CA ASP A 9 -9.97 -7.05 26.59
C ASP A 9 -10.45 -5.67 26.09
N GLY A 10 -9.59 -4.92 25.40
CA GLY A 10 -9.88 -3.57 24.92
C GLY A 10 -9.78 -2.48 26.02
N GLU A 11 -9.46 -2.84 27.25
CA GLU A 11 -9.36 -1.95 28.40
C GLU A 11 -7.94 -1.85 28.94
N ASN A 12 -7.24 -2.97 29.03
CA ASN A 12 -5.87 -3.07 29.51
C ASN A 12 -4.90 -3.19 28.34
N PHE A 13 -3.96 -2.25 28.26
CA PHE A 13 -2.98 -2.20 27.16
C PHE A 13 -1.57 -2.42 27.69
N GLU A 14 -0.78 -3.19 26.96
CA GLU A 14 0.65 -3.36 27.19
C GLU A 14 1.47 -2.92 25.98
N ILE A 15 2.64 -2.33 26.25
CA ILE A 15 3.61 -2.00 25.20
C ILE A 15 4.38 -3.27 24.88
N VAL A 16 4.43 -3.63 23.60
CA VAL A 16 5.08 -4.86 23.12
C VAL A 16 6.24 -4.59 22.17
N SER A 17 6.68 -3.35 22.05
CA SER A 17 7.85 -2.96 21.26
C SER A 17 8.65 -1.87 21.96
N ASP A 18 9.94 -1.77 21.62
CA ASP A 18 10.74 -0.61 21.98
C ASP A 18 10.32 0.62 21.16
N TYR A 19 10.74 1.82 21.59
CA TYR A 19 10.56 3.05 20.82
C TYR A 19 11.27 2.94 19.47
N GLY A 20 10.51 3.21 18.40
CA GLY A 20 10.98 3.03 17.04
C GLY A 20 10.80 1.61 16.49
N VAL A 21 10.37 0.66 17.32
CA VAL A 21 10.08 -0.75 17.04
C VAL A 21 11.31 -1.56 16.60
N ILE A 22 12.05 -1.01 15.67
CA ILE A 22 13.34 -1.48 15.13
C ILE A 22 14.27 -0.28 15.08
N ASP A 23 15.56 -0.51 15.14
CA ASP A 23 16.57 0.55 15.16
C ASP A 23 16.73 1.23 13.78
N LEU A 24 15.64 1.82 13.29
CA LEU A 24 15.54 2.53 12.02
C LEU A 24 15.00 3.95 12.22
N PRO A 25 15.34 4.89 11.33
CA PRO A 25 14.87 6.27 11.38
C PRO A 25 13.39 6.41 10.97
N VAL A 26 12.50 5.67 11.65
CA VAL A 26 11.07 5.65 11.35
C VAL A 26 10.29 6.59 12.27
N THR A 27 9.26 7.20 11.72
CA THR A 27 8.35 8.10 12.44
C THR A 27 6.95 7.53 12.61
N SER A 28 6.60 6.54 11.80
CA SER A 28 5.29 5.88 11.85
C SER A 28 5.34 4.46 11.28
N ILE A 29 4.30 3.69 11.60
CA ILE A 29 3.97 2.43 10.93
C ILE A 29 2.72 2.71 10.09
N ARG A 30 2.78 2.48 8.79
CA ARG A 30 1.66 2.74 7.88
C ARG A 30 0.65 1.62 7.86
N SER A 31 1.14 0.41 7.90
CA SER A 31 0.28 -0.78 7.95
C SER A 31 0.80 -1.78 8.96
N LEU A 32 -0.14 -2.44 9.61
CA LEU A 32 0.09 -3.55 10.51
C LEU A 32 -0.99 -4.59 10.21
N VAL A 33 -0.60 -5.75 9.72
CA VAL A 33 -1.53 -6.81 9.31
C VAL A 33 -1.03 -8.16 9.79
N GLU A 34 -1.97 -9.06 10.08
CA GLU A 34 -1.67 -10.46 10.36
C GLU A 34 -1.77 -11.27 9.06
N PHE A 35 -0.80 -12.14 8.79
CA PHE A 35 -0.82 -13.09 7.69
C PHE A 35 -0.07 -14.36 8.07
N LYS A 36 -0.73 -15.52 7.90
CA LYS A 36 -0.16 -16.84 8.19
C LYS A 36 0.51 -16.93 9.58
N GLY A 37 -0.15 -16.38 10.61
CA GLY A 37 0.32 -16.43 12.00
C GLY A 37 1.49 -15.48 12.31
N ARG A 38 1.80 -14.55 11.45
CA ARG A 38 2.83 -13.53 11.65
C ARG A 38 2.25 -12.13 11.53
N LEU A 39 2.77 -11.21 12.34
CA LEU A 39 2.44 -9.80 12.25
C LEU A 39 3.41 -9.11 11.29
N TYR A 40 2.89 -8.47 10.25
CA TYR A 40 3.66 -7.73 9.25
C TYR A 40 3.46 -6.25 9.42
N MET A 41 4.53 -5.46 9.28
CA MET A 41 4.45 -4.01 9.31
C MET A 41 5.23 -3.37 8.15
N SER A 42 4.73 -2.20 7.71
CA SER A 42 5.44 -1.30 6.81
C SER A 42 5.81 -0.01 7.56
N PRO A 43 7.05 0.11 8.05
CA PRO A 43 7.52 1.31 8.70
C PRO A 43 7.80 2.40 7.65
N THR A 44 7.63 3.66 8.05
CA THR A 44 7.97 4.80 7.22
C THR A 44 8.47 5.96 8.06
N GLY A 45 9.13 6.91 7.44
CA GLY A 45 9.63 8.09 8.09
C GLY A 45 9.37 9.35 7.30
N SER A 46 10.20 10.37 7.52
CA SER A 46 10.21 11.57 6.69
C SER A 46 11.65 11.97 6.39
N ARG A 47 11.88 12.40 5.17
CA ARG A 47 13.18 12.89 4.68
C ARG A 47 13.01 14.32 4.20
N GLY A 48 13.82 15.22 4.76
CA GLY A 48 13.75 16.64 4.36
C GLY A 48 12.37 17.28 4.55
N GLY A 49 11.58 16.81 5.51
CA GLY A 49 10.22 17.31 5.76
C GLY A 49 9.13 16.69 4.90
N ASN A 50 9.48 15.83 3.94
CA ASN A 50 8.51 15.09 3.14
C ASN A 50 8.13 13.78 3.86
N ALA A 51 6.88 13.65 4.23
CA ALA A 51 6.36 12.44 4.86
C ALA A 51 6.46 11.24 3.91
N ASN A 52 6.66 10.05 4.47
CA ASN A 52 6.72 8.76 3.75
C ASN A 52 7.93 8.58 2.81
N THR A 53 8.99 9.35 3.00
CA THR A 53 10.18 9.38 2.12
C THR A 53 11.47 9.13 2.89
N SER A 54 11.45 8.29 3.90
CA SER A 54 12.60 8.10 4.81
C SER A 54 13.74 7.27 4.24
N GLY A 55 13.57 6.67 3.08
CA GLY A 55 14.51 5.66 2.58
C GLY A 55 14.35 4.29 3.29
N VAL A 56 13.28 4.11 4.05
CA VAL A 56 12.90 2.82 4.64
C VAL A 56 11.83 2.20 3.75
N GLN A 57 12.27 1.35 2.82
CA GLN A 57 11.40 0.72 1.81
C GLN A 57 11.30 -0.79 2.06
N THR A 58 11.06 -1.15 3.33
CA THR A 58 11.11 -2.54 3.77
C THR A 58 9.86 -2.92 4.56
N ILE A 59 9.54 -4.21 4.47
CA ILE A 59 8.49 -4.86 5.24
C ILE A 59 9.19 -5.72 6.29
N TYR A 60 8.68 -5.71 7.49
CA TYR A 60 9.17 -6.53 8.59
C TYR A 60 8.06 -7.40 9.13
N SER A 61 8.40 -8.61 9.55
CA SER A 61 7.47 -9.49 10.24
C SER A 61 8.01 -10.02 11.55
N SER A 62 7.10 -10.37 12.44
CA SER A 62 7.38 -11.02 13.72
C SER A 62 6.35 -12.10 14.03
N ASP A 63 6.80 -13.21 14.57
CA ASP A 63 5.95 -14.25 15.15
C ASP A 63 5.49 -13.92 16.58
N ASP A 64 6.25 -13.05 17.26
CA ASP A 64 5.89 -12.52 18.57
C ASP A 64 6.58 -11.16 18.79
N PRO A 65 5.87 -10.05 18.60
CA PRO A 65 6.42 -8.70 18.74
C PRO A 65 6.99 -8.41 20.14
N ARG A 66 6.53 -9.13 21.20
CA ARG A 66 7.05 -8.98 22.56
C ARG A 66 8.51 -9.36 22.70
N LYS A 67 9.01 -10.20 21.82
CA LYS A 67 10.42 -10.64 21.81
C LYS A 67 11.34 -9.64 21.11
N GLY A 68 10.82 -8.53 20.58
CA GLY A 68 11.58 -7.51 19.87
C GLY A 68 12.24 -8.02 18.59
N LYS A 69 11.83 -9.18 18.09
CA LYS A 69 12.43 -9.80 16.89
C LYS A 69 11.57 -9.50 15.68
N TRP A 70 12.10 -8.67 14.81
CA TRP A 70 11.53 -8.36 13.52
C TRP A 70 12.46 -8.80 12.41
N ILE A 71 11.93 -9.47 11.41
CA ILE A 71 12.67 -10.01 10.25
C ILE A 71 12.28 -9.20 9.03
N GLN A 72 13.26 -8.71 8.29
CA GLN A 72 13.05 -8.06 7.00
C GLN A 72 12.61 -9.10 5.97
N ASN A 73 11.54 -8.81 5.21
CA ASN A 73 10.90 -9.77 4.31
C ASN A 73 10.96 -9.41 2.82
N ASN A 74 11.51 -8.26 2.45
CA ASN A 74 11.73 -7.90 1.06
C ASN A 74 13.10 -7.25 0.86
N ILE A 75 13.61 -7.31 -0.36
CA ILE A 75 14.69 -6.43 -0.79
C ILE A 75 14.18 -4.99 -0.77
N SER A 76 14.96 -4.05 -0.26
CA SER A 76 14.59 -2.64 -0.15
C SER A 76 13.98 -2.12 -1.46
N GLY A 77 12.79 -1.53 -1.38
CA GLY A 77 12.05 -1.02 -2.53
C GLY A 77 11.71 -2.06 -3.59
N PHE A 78 11.80 -3.36 -3.27
CA PHE A 78 11.70 -4.46 -4.24
C PHE A 78 12.73 -4.33 -5.39
N GLY A 79 13.89 -3.70 -5.12
CA GLY A 79 14.93 -3.44 -6.10
C GLY A 79 14.75 -2.19 -6.96
N ASP A 80 13.68 -1.42 -6.75
CA ASP A 80 13.45 -0.12 -7.39
C ASP A 80 13.66 1.01 -6.38
N GLU A 81 14.73 1.79 -6.56
CA GLU A 81 15.06 2.93 -5.68
C GLU A 81 14.02 4.06 -5.73
N LYS A 82 13.13 4.08 -6.73
CA LYS A 82 12.01 5.02 -6.85
C LYS A 82 10.83 4.66 -5.95
N ASN A 83 10.78 3.46 -5.44
CA ASN A 83 9.85 3.08 -4.39
C ASN A 83 10.30 3.72 -3.06
N GLU A 84 9.82 4.91 -2.75
CA GLU A 84 10.25 5.70 -1.59
C GLU A 84 9.76 5.16 -0.25
N SER A 85 8.67 4.41 -0.27
CA SER A 85 8.17 3.66 0.89
C SER A 85 7.21 2.55 0.47
N ILE A 86 7.02 1.57 1.36
CA ILE A 86 5.90 0.63 1.30
C ILE A 86 4.75 1.29 2.07
N PHE A 87 3.74 1.76 1.35
CA PHE A 87 2.72 2.62 1.93
C PHE A 87 1.57 1.84 2.57
N SER A 88 1.16 0.77 1.95
CA SER A 88 0.03 -0.04 2.41
C SER A 88 0.34 -1.54 2.33
N LEU A 89 -0.21 -2.30 3.28
CA LEU A 89 -0.28 -3.76 3.26
C LEU A 89 -1.75 -4.16 3.30
N ALA A 90 -2.08 -5.24 2.62
CA ALA A 90 -3.37 -5.91 2.71
C ALA A 90 -3.19 -7.41 2.58
N VAL A 91 -4.19 -8.17 3.01
CA VAL A 91 -4.17 -9.62 2.97
C VAL A 91 -5.43 -10.14 2.30
N SER A 92 -5.28 -11.27 1.63
CA SER A 92 -6.36 -12.17 1.27
C SER A 92 -6.12 -13.53 1.94
N ASP A 93 -6.87 -14.54 1.55
CA ASP A 93 -6.68 -15.89 2.11
C ASP A 93 -5.30 -16.47 1.74
N ASP A 94 -4.81 -16.18 0.53
CA ASP A 94 -3.60 -16.78 -0.02
C ASP A 94 -2.41 -15.81 -0.14
N TRP A 95 -2.65 -14.49 -0.15
CA TRP A 95 -1.65 -13.50 -0.50
C TRP A 95 -1.51 -12.37 0.52
N LEU A 96 -0.26 -11.98 0.76
CA LEU A 96 0.11 -10.70 1.35
C LEU A 96 0.43 -9.72 0.21
N TYR A 97 -0.26 -8.59 0.18
CA TYR A 97 -0.04 -7.52 -0.79
C TYR A 97 0.69 -6.34 -0.17
N ALA A 98 1.54 -5.71 -0.96
CA ALA A 98 2.29 -4.49 -0.60
C ALA A 98 2.13 -3.44 -1.69
N GLY A 99 1.65 -2.27 -1.32
CA GLY A 99 1.52 -1.10 -2.18
C GLY A 99 2.59 -0.06 -1.89
N THR A 100 3.20 0.50 -2.94
CA THR A 100 4.30 1.45 -2.79
C THR A 100 3.86 2.91 -2.95
N PHE A 101 4.73 3.82 -2.47
CA PHE A 101 4.82 5.19 -2.93
C PHE A 101 5.99 5.30 -3.90
N ASN A 102 5.71 5.71 -5.14
CA ASN A 102 6.66 5.90 -6.21
C ASN A 102 6.23 7.09 -7.08
N CYS A 103 7.06 8.13 -7.18
CA CYS A 103 6.73 9.33 -7.96
C CYS A 103 6.51 9.09 -9.45
N ASN A 104 7.00 7.96 -9.97
CA ASN A 104 6.76 7.55 -11.36
C ASN A 104 5.48 6.73 -11.55
N GLY A 105 4.79 6.40 -10.45
CA GLY A 105 3.61 5.55 -10.40
C GLY A 105 3.80 4.38 -9.44
N TYR A 106 2.83 4.17 -8.56
CA TYR A 106 2.90 3.11 -7.57
C TYR A 106 3.07 1.73 -8.20
N GLN A 107 3.61 0.81 -7.41
CA GLN A 107 3.66 -0.62 -7.70
C GLN A 107 2.85 -1.40 -6.66
N ILE A 108 2.27 -2.52 -7.07
CA ILE A 108 1.69 -3.51 -6.16
C ILE A 108 2.47 -4.81 -6.32
N TRP A 109 2.92 -5.32 -5.20
CA TRP A 109 3.63 -6.59 -5.07
C TRP A 109 2.81 -7.54 -4.21
N ARG A 110 2.93 -8.84 -4.46
CA ARG A 110 2.30 -9.88 -3.65
C ARG A 110 3.23 -11.05 -3.39
N THR A 111 3.00 -11.76 -2.29
CA THR A 111 3.73 -12.96 -1.90
C THR A 111 2.82 -13.93 -1.18
N THR A 112 3.11 -15.23 -1.31
CA THR A 112 2.50 -16.27 -0.46
C THR A 112 3.08 -16.27 0.95
N GLY A 113 4.23 -15.63 1.17
CA GLY A 113 4.88 -15.54 2.48
C GLY A 113 5.51 -16.84 2.97
N ASP A 114 5.74 -17.80 2.08
CA ASP A 114 6.22 -19.14 2.46
C ASP A 114 7.73 -19.16 2.77
N ASP A 115 8.52 -18.25 2.17
CA ASP A 115 9.97 -18.20 2.34
C ASP A 115 10.38 -17.14 3.37
N LEU A 116 11.33 -17.48 4.25
CA LEU A 116 11.95 -16.60 5.22
C LEU A 116 13.47 -16.64 5.10
N PRO A 117 14.16 -15.55 5.38
CA PRO A 117 13.67 -14.23 5.82
C PRO A 117 13.11 -13.38 4.71
N ILE A 118 13.62 -13.47 3.48
CA ILE A 118 13.17 -12.68 2.33
C ILE A 118 12.19 -13.52 1.53
N HIS A 119 10.96 -13.01 1.40
CA HIS A 119 9.94 -13.66 0.59
C HIS A 119 10.23 -13.47 -0.90
N GLU A 120 9.72 -14.41 -1.70
CA GLU A 120 9.59 -14.22 -3.13
C GLU A 120 8.37 -13.33 -3.40
N TRP A 121 8.59 -12.21 -4.10
CA TRP A 121 7.57 -11.22 -4.40
C TRP A 121 7.33 -11.11 -5.90
N GLU A 122 6.06 -11.11 -6.31
CA GLU A 122 5.60 -10.90 -7.66
C GLU A 122 5.05 -9.46 -7.81
N CYS A 123 5.52 -8.72 -8.83
CA CYS A 123 4.96 -7.42 -9.18
C CYS A 123 3.73 -7.60 -10.06
N VAL A 124 2.55 -7.31 -9.55
CA VAL A 124 1.28 -7.44 -10.27
C VAL A 124 0.75 -6.13 -10.84
N VAL A 125 1.19 -4.98 -10.32
CA VAL A 125 0.90 -3.66 -10.87
C VAL A 125 2.16 -2.82 -10.87
N LYS A 126 2.42 -2.14 -11.99
CA LYS A 126 3.52 -1.17 -12.15
C LYS A 126 3.01 0.14 -12.75
N ASP A 127 3.83 1.16 -12.69
CA ASP A 127 3.60 2.46 -13.34
C ASP A 127 2.23 3.07 -12.98
N GLY A 128 1.79 2.95 -11.71
CA GLY A 128 0.50 3.46 -11.27
C GLY A 128 -0.69 2.88 -12.03
N ALA A 129 -0.63 1.57 -12.35
CA ALA A 129 -1.54 0.87 -13.23
C ALA A 129 -1.55 1.41 -14.67
N GLY A 130 -0.41 1.96 -15.14
CA GLY A 130 -0.23 2.53 -16.47
C GLY A 130 -0.62 4.00 -16.58
N ARG A 131 -0.93 4.68 -15.45
CA ARG A 131 -1.16 6.13 -15.39
C ARG A 131 0.09 6.92 -15.00
N GLY A 132 1.16 6.21 -14.64
CA GLY A 132 2.42 6.83 -14.27
C GLY A 132 2.30 7.77 -13.06
N PRO A 133 2.94 8.96 -13.15
CA PRO A 133 3.02 9.89 -12.02
C PRO A 133 1.68 10.44 -11.51
N GLU A 134 0.57 10.29 -12.23
CA GLU A 134 -0.76 10.67 -11.75
C GLU A 134 -1.30 9.70 -10.68
N ASN A 135 -0.67 8.54 -10.52
CA ASN A 135 -0.99 7.52 -9.54
C ASN A 135 0.26 7.16 -8.71
N GLN A 136 0.69 8.07 -7.81
CA GLN A 136 1.95 7.90 -7.07
C GLN A 136 1.88 6.90 -5.92
N ILE A 137 0.73 6.81 -5.25
CA ILE A 137 0.60 6.07 -4.00
C ILE A 137 -0.54 5.06 -4.08
N ALA A 138 -0.27 3.82 -3.73
CA ALA A 138 -1.29 2.85 -3.37
C ALA A 138 -1.73 3.12 -1.92
N LEU A 139 -2.75 3.98 -1.76
CA LEU A 139 -3.15 4.52 -0.45
C LEU A 139 -3.89 3.51 0.41
N SER A 140 -4.79 2.78 -0.21
CA SER A 140 -5.61 1.77 0.48
C SER A 140 -5.81 0.55 -0.41
N MET A 141 -5.89 -0.59 0.25
CA MET A 141 -6.20 -1.86 -0.38
C MET A 141 -7.25 -2.58 0.45
N CYS A 142 -8.20 -3.25 -0.22
CA CYS A 142 -9.23 -4.03 0.44
C CYS A 142 -9.57 -5.25 -0.40
N PHE A 143 -9.43 -6.44 0.20
CA PHE A 143 -9.88 -7.68 -0.42
C PHE A 143 -11.40 -7.79 -0.30
N PHE A 144 -12.08 -8.00 -1.42
CA PHE A 144 -13.53 -8.07 -1.48
C PHE A 144 -13.98 -8.97 -2.63
N LYS A 145 -14.79 -9.99 -2.31
CA LYS A 145 -15.37 -10.95 -3.27
C LYS A 145 -14.32 -11.55 -4.23
N GLY A 146 -13.22 -12.07 -3.67
CA GLY A 146 -12.17 -12.74 -4.44
C GLY A 146 -11.25 -11.82 -5.25
N LYS A 147 -11.28 -10.50 -4.99
CA LYS A 147 -10.46 -9.53 -5.71
C LYS A 147 -9.87 -8.48 -4.77
N MET A 148 -8.69 -7.98 -5.11
CA MET A 148 -8.04 -6.90 -4.38
C MET A 148 -8.34 -5.54 -5.02
N TYR A 149 -9.04 -4.68 -4.31
CA TYR A 149 -9.30 -3.29 -4.71
C TYR A 149 -8.20 -2.38 -4.20
N VAL A 150 -7.70 -1.49 -5.07
CA VAL A 150 -6.60 -0.57 -4.75
C VAL A 150 -7.01 0.87 -5.06
N GLY A 151 -7.06 1.69 -4.02
CA GLY A 151 -7.30 3.13 -4.12
C GLY A 151 -6.00 3.91 -4.18
N SER A 152 -5.92 4.85 -5.11
CA SER A 152 -4.72 5.66 -5.35
C SER A 152 -4.78 7.06 -4.77
N GLY A 153 -3.67 7.77 -4.88
CA GLY A 153 -3.57 9.20 -4.65
C GLY A 153 -2.22 9.75 -5.09
N ILE A 154 -2.17 11.08 -5.18
CA ILE A 154 -0.93 11.85 -5.30
C ILE A 154 -0.64 12.51 -3.97
N GLN A 155 0.63 12.61 -3.59
CA GLN A 155 1.05 13.29 -2.37
C GLN A 155 0.47 14.72 -2.26
N ASN A 156 0.29 15.20 -1.03
CA ASN A 156 -0.21 16.55 -0.73
C ASN A 156 -1.62 16.88 -1.27
N GLY A 157 -2.53 15.92 -1.24
CA GLY A 157 -3.94 16.18 -1.57
C GLY A 157 -4.23 16.25 -3.06
N GLY A 158 -3.51 15.48 -3.86
CA GLY A 158 -3.73 15.41 -5.30
C GLY A 158 -2.82 16.31 -6.12
N TYR A 159 -1.82 16.95 -5.50
CA TYR A 159 -0.83 17.76 -6.20
C TYR A 159 0.57 17.62 -5.58
N ASP A 160 1.46 16.97 -6.31
CA ASP A 160 2.88 16.88 -5.94
C ASP A 160 3.59 18.19 -6.33
N ARG A 161 3.85 19.02 -5.32
CA ARG A 161 4.49 20.34 -5.51
C ARG A 161 5.96 20.23 -5.90
N VAL A 162 6.63 19.14 -5.52
CA VAL A 162 8.06 18.93 -5.79
C VAL A 162 8.26 18.61 -7.26
N ASN A 163 7.51 17.64 -7.77
CA ASN A 163 7.61 17.18 -9.15
C ASN A 163 6.65 17.90 -10.10
N LYS A 164 5.77 18.80 -9.58
CA LYS A 164 4.76 19.56 -10.33
C LYS A 164 3.79 18.66 -11.11
N ILE A 165 3.33 17.58 -10.45
CA ILE A 165 2.41 16.60 -11.00
C ILE A 165 1.02 16.80 -10.41
N GLY A 166 0.00 16.74 -11.24
CA GLY A 166 -1.38 17.01 -10.87
C GLY A 166 -1.82 18.43 -11.23
N PRO A 167 -2.99 18.94 -10.73
CA PRO A 167 -3.85 18.20 -9.81
C PRO A 167 -4.49 16.98 -10.47
N ALA A 168 -4.61 15.90 -9.72
CA ALA A 168 -5.32 14.69 -10.14
C ALA A 168 -6.18 14.13 -8.99
N ALA A 169 -7.38 13.73 -9.31
CA ALA A 169 -8.23 12.99 -8.40
C ALA A 169 -7.83 11.51 -8.38
N SER A 170 -8.22 10.81 -7.32
CA SER A 170 -7.85 9.41 -7.11
C SER A 170 -8.59 8.46 -8.04
N THR A 171 -7.94 7.34 -8.33
CA THR A 171 -8.48 6.22 -9.11
C THR A 171 -8.65 4.98 -8.26
N LEU A 172 -9.54 4.09 -8.68
CA LEU A 172 -9.72 2.77 -8.10
C LEU A 172 -9.48 1.73 -9.19
N ILE A 173 -8.59 0.79 -8.91
CA ILE A 173 -8.40 -0.42 -9.72
C ILE A 173 -8.81 -1.65 -8.94
N VAL A 174 -9.00 -2.75 -9.66
CA VAL A 174 -9.20 -4.08 -9.09
C VAL A 174 -8.18 -5.05 -9.67
N ILE A 175 -7.60 -5.90 -8.82
CA ILE A 175 -6.66 -6.95 -9.20
C ILE A 175 -7.38 -8.28 -9.07
N ASP A 176 -7.32 -9.07 -10.11
CA ASP A 176 -7.75 -10.47 -10.10
C ASP A 176 -6.67 -11.33 -9.44
N GLU A 177 -7.02 -12.09 -8.39
CA GLU A 177 -6.04 -12.88 -7.65
C GLU A 177 -5.49 -14.06 -8.42
N GLU A 178 -6.27 -14.66 -9.30
CA GLU A 178 -5.85 -15.89 -9.99
C GLU A 178 -4.68 -15.62 -10.94
N ASN A 179 -4.73 -14.49 -11.65
CA ASN A 179 -3.78 -14.20 -12.73
C ASN A 179 -2.99 -12.90 -12.55
N GLY A 180 -3.27 -12.11 -11.51
CA GLY A 180 -2.60 -10.82 -11.23
C GLY A 180 -2.97 -9.70 -12.21
N SER A 181 -3.89 -9.92 -13.13
CA SER A 181 -4.35 -8.86 -14.02
C SER A 181 -5.13 -7.79 -13.28
N ASN A 182 -5.16 -6.58 -13.81
CA ASN A 182 -5.87 -5.48 -13.18
C ASN A 182 -6.68 -4.66 -14.16
N ASP A 183 -7.85 -4.21 -13.70
CA ASP A 183 -8.80 -3.39 -14.43
C ASP A 183 -9.09 -2.07 -13.71
N LEU A 184 -9.43 -1.05 -14.50
CA LEU A 184 -9.88 0.24 -13.99
C LEU A 184 -11.33 0.12 -13.50
N VAL A 185 -11.60 0.50 -12.24
CA VAL A 185 -12.95 0.53 -11.67
C VAL A 185 -13.52 1.95 -11.67
N VAL A 186 -12.73 2.91 -11.17
CA VAL A 186 -13.06 4.35 -11.16
C VAL A 186 -11.88 5.11 -11.71
N GLY A 187 -12.11 5.94 -12.72
CA GLY A 187 -11.05 6.71 -13.34
C GLY A 187 -11.41 7.23 -14.73
N THR A 188 -10.68 8.24 -15.19
CA THR A 188 -10.79 8.70 -16.57
C THR A 188 -10.18 7.67 -17.51
N PRO A 189 -10.81 7.34 -18.66
CA PRO A 189 -10.24 6.41 -19.62
C PRO A 189 -8.85 6.82 -20.09
N TYR A 190 -7.94 5.85 -20.18
CA TYR A 190 -6.56 6.07 -20.64
C TYR A 190 -6.04 4.90 -21.48
N LYS A 191 -4.91 5.08 -22.16
CA LYS A 191 -4.26 4.01 -22.91
C LYS A 191 -3.17 3.35 -22.07
N ARG A 192 -3.19 2.01 -22.01
CA ARG A 192 -2.15 1.17 -21.43
C ARG A 192 -1.75 0.10 -22.47
N GLU A 193 -0.49 0.08 -22.87
CA GLU A 193 0.05 -0.89 -23.83
C GLU A 193 -0.79 -1.03 -25.11
N GLY A 194 -1.33 0.10 -25.60
CA GLY A 194 -2.15 0.14 -26.82
C GLY A 194 -3.64 -0.13 -26.60
N GLN A 195 -4.06 -0.61 -25.45
CA GLN A 195 -5.46 -0.84 -25.10
C GLN A 195 -6.06 0.37 -24.41
N VAL A 196 -7.34 0.64 -24.64
CA VAL A 196 -8.09 1.66 -23.92
C VAL A 196 -8.67 1.03 -22.65
N MET A 197 -8.18 1.52 -21.49
CA MET A 197 -8.72 1.19 -20.18
C MET A 197 -9.92 2.08 -19.90
N THR A 198 -11.08 1.48 -19.75
CA THR A 198 -12.34 2.18 -19.42
C THR A 198 -12.79 1.76 -18.02
N PRO A 199 -13.29 2.71 -17.18
CA PRO A 199 -13.74 2.34 -15.85
C PRO A 199 -14.99 1.44 -15.92
N THR A 200 -14.93 0.31 -15.24
CA THR A 200 -16.04 -0.66 -15.21
C THR A 200 -17.28 -0.12 -14.51
N SER A 201 -17.10 0.84 -13.60
CA SER A 201 -18.20 1.55 -12.94
C SER A 201 -18.84 2.65 -13.78
N GLY A 202 -18.20 3.08 -14.87
CA GLY A 202 -18.56 4.25 -15.65
C GLY A 202 -18.27 5.59 -14.96
N LEU A 203 -17.64 5.59 -13.77
CA LEU A 203 -17.33 6.79 -13.00
C LEU A 203 -15.90 7.26 -13.26
N THR A 204 -15.72 8.56 -13.41
CA THR A 204 -14.40 9.20 -13.60
C THR A 204 -13.63 9.35 -12.29
N ASP A 205 -12.40 9.83 -12.35
CA ASP A 205 -11.51 10.05 -11.22
C ASP A 205 -12.25 10.75 -10.05
N GLY A 206 -12.00 10.30 -8.82
CA GLY A 206 -12.62 10.83 -7.61
C GLY A 206 -14.14 10.69 -7.57
N PHE A 207 -14.73 9.72 -8.28
CA PHE A 207 -16.20 9.58 -8.49
C PHE A 207 -16.82 10.82 -9.16
N GLY A 208 -16.10 11.44 -10.10
CA GLY A 208 -16.54 12.65 -10.79
C GLY A 208 -16.32 13.94 -10.02
N ASN A 209 -15.62 13.87 -8.89
CA ASN A 209 -15.25 15.05 -8.10
C ASN A 209 -13.73 15.20 -8.06
N SER A 210 -13.19 16.20 -8.74
CA SER A 210 -11.75 16.46 -8.83
C SER A 210 -11.09 16.80 -7.49
N PHE A 211 -11.86 17.12 -6.45
CA PHE A 211 -11.34 17.36 -5.10
C PHE A 211 -11.18 16.07 -4.28
N ASN A 212 -11.70 14.94 -4.74
CA ASN A 212 -11.46 13.64 -4.11
C ASN A 212 -10.07 13.11 -4.51
N GLY A 213 -9.03 13.71 -3.95
CA GLY A 213 -7.62 13.39 -4.25
C GLY A 213 -7.13 12.07 -3.66
N TYR A 214 -7.92 11.45 -2.75
CA TYR A 214 -7.54 10.22 -2.06
C TYR A 214 -8.69 9.25 -1.90
N PHE A 215 -8.46 7.96 -2.16
CA PHE A 215 -9.21 6.86 -1.59
C PHE A 215 -8.46 6.34 -0.36
N TRP A 216 -8.68 7.02 0.78
CA TRP A 216 -7.85 6.88 1.97
C TRP A 216 -8.05 5.55 2.70
N ARG A 217 -9.28 5.07 2.77
CA ARG A 217 -9.62 3.80 3.40
C ARG A 217 -10.76 3.14 2.64
N MET A 218 -10.72 1.82 2.63
CA MET A 218 -11.82 0.96 2.19
C MET A 218 -12.06 -0.11 3.23
N THR A 219 -13.30 -0.53 3.37
CA THR A 219 -13.72 -1.68 4.17
C THR A 219 -14.91 -2.35 3.53
N HIS A 220 -15.15 -3.60 3.88
CA HIS A 220 -16.36 -4.29 3.43
C HIS A 220 -17.26 -4.61 4.63
N HIS A 221 -18.57 -4.54 4.39
CA HIS A 221 -19.59 -4.87 5.37
C HIS A 221 -20.85 -5.35 4.66
N GLU A 222 -21.44 -6.46 5.12
CA GLU A 222 -22.70 -7.02 4.60
C GLU A 222 -22.75 -7.16 3.06
N GLY A 223 -21.63 -7.56 2.45
CA GLY A 223 -21.54 -7.78 1.00
C GLY A 223 -21.34 -6.52 0.15
N TRP A 224 -21.08 -5.37 0.78
CA TRP A 224 -20.75 -4.10 0.15
C TRP A 224 -19.30 -3.68 0.44
N LEU A 225 -18.72 -2.97 -0.52
CA LEU A 225 -17.43 -2.27 -0.35
C LEU A 225 -17.72 -0.78 -0.14
N TYR A 226 -17.14 -0.22 0.93
CA TYR A 226 -17.26 1.18 1.33
C TYR A 226 -15.92 1.91 1.22
#